data_feb470a8312351de4d901ae2fb08bf03
#
_entry.id   feb470a8312351de4d901ae2fb08bf03
#
_cell.length_a   1.000
_cell.length_b   1.000
_cell.length_c   1.000
_cell.angle_alpha   90.00
_cell.angle_beta   90.00
_cell.angle_gamma   90.00
#
_symmetry.space_group_name_H-M   'P 1'
#
loop_
_entity.id
_entity.type
_entity.pdbx_description
1 polymer ?
#
loop_
_entity_poly.entity_id
_entity_poly.type
_entity_poly.pdbx_seq_one_letter_code
_entity_poly.pdbx_strand_id
1 'polypeptide(L)'
;MKRLDTGLSIFCFILLTSSVAKSQDNGNYEYSREYIWGINKNTNSGLIGGVVLKYSQAMDEKTFRTFGMELINVKHPKEYRYISQYGNPFVWAKKNYLYAVRFQYGKDYLMFRKAPQQGVQINASWAAGPTFGIVAPYYVKYATGPSTFTVEQFDPARHSFGGILGTGRLFQGLGQSKIQPGLNAKAAINFEFGTFKSNVTGFEIGVLAEAFTKEIIIIPAATNTAFFTSAFFTLYYGARR
;
A
#
# COMPACT_ATOMS: atom_id res chain seq x y z
N MET A 1 5.20 -35.46 -7.14
CA MET A 1 4.78 -34.22 -7.83
C MET A 1 3.37 -34.27 -8.44
N LYS A 2 2.40 -34.96 -7.85
CA LYS A 2 1.02 -35.09 -8.41
C LYS A 2 -0.11 -34.67 -7.44
N ARG A 3 0.17 -34.05 -6.30
CA ARG A 3 -0.85 -33.65 -5.31
C ARG A 3 -1.16 -32.13 -5.27
N LEU A 4 -0.41 -31.28 -5.97
CA LEU A 4 -0.69 -29.83 -6.00
C LEU A 4 -1.78 -29.45 -7.03
N ASP A 5 -1.90 -30.24 -8.12
CA ASP A 5 -2.82 -29.89 -9.22
C ASP A 5 -4.30 -30.11 -8.87
N THR A 6 -4.60 -31.04 -7.98
CA THR A 6 -5.98 -31.31 -7.55
C THR A 6 -6.56 -30.23 -6.64
N GLY A 7 -5.74 -29.61 -5.78
CA GLY A 7 -6.20 -28.53 -4.91
C GLY A 7 -6.54 -27.24 -5.66
N LEU A 8 -5.74 -26.90 -6.66
CA LEU A 8 -5.94 -25.71 -7.48
C LEU A 8 -7.17 -25.86 -8.40
N SER A 9 -7.41 -27.07 -8.95
CA SER A 9 -8.60 -27.39 -9.75
C SER A 9 -9.89 -27.31 -8.94
N ILE A 10 -9.90 -27.78 -7.69
CA ILE A 10 -11.07 -27.72 -6.81
C ILE A 10 -11.37 -26.26 -6.43
N PHE A 11 -10.34 -25.44 -6.16
CA PHE A 11 -10.51 -24.02 -5.84
C PHE A 11 -11.07 -23.22 -7.03
N CYS A 12 -10.61 -23.47 -8.25
CA CYS A 12 -11.17 -22.90 -9.46
C CYS A 12 -12.62 -23.38 -9.74
N PHE A 13 -12.96 -24.62 -9.43
CA PHE A 13 -14.30 -25.15 -9.67
C PHE A 13 -15.34 -24.58 -8.68
N ILE A 14 -14.94 -24.31 -7.43
CA ILE A 14 -15.81 -23.65 -6.43
C ILE A 14 -16.13 -22.20 -6.82
N LEU A 15 -15.20 -21.51 -7.49
CA LEU A 15 -15.42 -20.14 -8.00
C LEU A 15 -16.39 -20.09 -9.20
N LEU A 16 -16.53 -21.18 -9.94
CA LEU A 16 -17.40 -21.24 -11.14
C LEU A 16 -18.85 -21.67 -10.84
N THR A 17 -19.14 -22.22 -9.66
CA THR A 17 -20.49 -22.71 -9.29
C THR A 17 -21.28 -21.72 -8.41
N SER A 18 -20.77 -20.53 -8.15
CA SER A 18 -21.54 -19.47 -7.50
C SER A 18 -22.66 -19.02 -8.44
N SER A 19 -23.82 -19.68 -8.37
CA SER A 19 -25.05 -19.16 -8.94
C SER A 19 -25.29 -17.76 -8.40
N VAL A 20 -25.28 -16.78 -9.30
CA VAL A 20 -25.59 -15.38 -9.00
C VAL A 20 -27.02 -15.36 -8.43
N ALA A 21 -27.15 -15.27 -7.11
CA ALA A 21 -28.41 -14.96 -6.47
C ALA A 21 -28.84 -13.59 -6.99
N LYS A 22 -29.82 -13.52 -7.87
CA LYS A 22 -30.46 -12.27 -8.28
C LYS A 22 -31.19 -11.73 -7.03
N SER A 23 -30.52 -10.84 -6.30
CA SER A 23 -31.21 -9.98 -5.33
C SER A 23 -32.19 -9.11 -6.10
N GLN A 24 -33.46 -9.12 -5.70
CA GLN A 24 -34.46 -8.17 -6.21
C GLN A 24 -34.06 -6.79 -5.71
N ASP A 25 -33.50 -6.01 -6.59
CA ASP A 25 -33.01 -4.67 -6.34
C ASP A 25 -34.10 -3.66 -6.77
N ASN A 26 -34.80 -3.06 -5.80
CA ASN A 26 -35.63 -1.89 -6.04
C ASN A 26 -34.67 -0.69 -6.11
N GLY A 27 -34.20 -0.40 -7.31
CA GLY A 27 -33.17 0.58 -7.58
C GLY A 27 -33.54 2.00 -7.18
N ASN A 28 -32.93 2.48 -6.14
CA ASN A 28 -32.63 3.89 -5.97
C ASN A 28 -31.28 4.01 -5.27
N TYR A 29 -30.31 4.70 -5.93
CA TYR A 29 -29.05 5.07 -5.29
C TYR A 29 -29.34 5.95 -4.08
N GLU A 30 -28.83 5.52 -2.93
CA GLU A 30 -28.92 6.33 -1.72
C GLU A 30 -27.89 7.47 -1.71
N TYR A 31 -26.87 7.44 -2.60
CA TYR A 31 -25.81 8.45 -2.66
C TYR A 31 -25.18 8.50 -4.07
N SER A 32 -24.77 9.70 -4.47
CA SER A 32 -24.14 9.95 -5.77
C SER A 32 -22.61 10.10 -5.67
N ARG A 33 -22.08 10.45 -4.50
CA ARG A 33 -20.67 10.74 -4.26
C ARG A 33 -20.24 10.19 -2.92
N GLU A 34 -18.99 9.73 -2.86
CA GLU A 34 -18.36 9.20 -1.66
C GLU A 34 -16.93 9.68 -1.55
N TYR A 35 -16.54 10.10 -0.34
CA TYR A 35 -15.19 10.51 0.02
C TYR A 35 -14.68 9.59 1.12
N ILE A 36 -13.58 8.90 0.86
CA ILE A 36 -12.97 7.94 1.77
C ILE A 36 -11.54 8.37 2.07
N TRP A 37 -11.15 8.21 3.34
CA TRP A 37 -9.77 8.23 3.76
C TRP A 37 -9.47 7.02 4.63
N GLY A 38 -8.25 6.52 4.59
CA GLY A 38 -7.91 5.29 5.27
C GLY A 38 -6.42 5.12 5.53
N ILE A 39 -6.12 4.11 6.34
CA ILE A 39 -4.77 3.67 6.67
C ILE A 39 -4.54 2.32 6.00
N ASN A 40 -3.48 2.25 5.22
CA ASN A 40 -3.07 1.06 4.48
C ASN A 40 -1.97 0.30 5.23
N LYS A 41 -2.11 -1.01 5.30
CA LYS A 41 -1.08 -1.97 5.67
C LYS A 41 -0.84 -2.88 4.47
N ASN A 42 0.40 -3.06 4.06
CA ASN A 42 0.73 -3.98 2.98
C ASN A 42 1.98 -4.82 3.29
N THR A 43 2.21 -5.86 2.49
CA THR A 43 3.33 -6.79 2.69
C THR A 43 4.70 -6.15 2.51
N ASN A 44 4.77 -5.05 1.74
CA ASN A 44 6.03 -4.32 1.48
C ASN A 44 6.18 -3.08 2.38
N SER A 45 5.47 -2.99 3.51
CA SER A 45 5.52 -1.84 4.39
C SER A 45 5.77 -2.22 5.86
N GLY A 46 5.91 -1.20 6.72
CA GLY A 46 5.90 -1.39 8.17
C GLY A 46 4.51 -1.67 8.74
N LEU A 47 4.33 -1.45 10.04
CA LEU A 47 3.04 -1.64 10.72
C LEU A 47 1.95 -0.74 10.10
N ILE A 48 2.28 0.52 9.87
CA ILE A 48 1.47 1.44 9.06
C ILE A 48 2.20 1.61 7.74
N GLY A 49 1.56 1.17 6.63
CA GLY A 49 2.13 1.25 5.29
C GLY A 49 2.02 2.63 4.70
N GLY A 50 0.89 3.28 4.93
CA GLY A 50 0.62 4.61 4.41
C GLY A 50 -0.82 5.04 4.57
N VAL A 51 -1.17 6.10 3.86
CA VAL A 51 -2.50 6.70 3.85
C VAL A 51 -3.11 6.62 2.46
N VAL A 52 -4.44 6.52 2.43
CA VAL A 52 -5.24 6.40 1.20
C VAL A 52 -6.34 7.47 1.25
N LEU A 53 -6.52 8.14 0.13
CA LEU A 53 -7.66 9.02 -0.14
C LEU A 53 -8.36 8.50 -1.39
N LYS A 54 -9.68 8.38 -1.37
CA LYS A 54 -10.47 7.89 -2.49
C LYS A 54 -11.74 8.72 -2.63
N TYR A 55 -12.02 9.13 -3.85
CA TYR A 55 -13.26 9.75 -4.26
C TYR A 55 -13.99 8.82 -5.23
N SER A 56 -15.27 8.55 -4.97
CA SER A 56 -16.11 7.72 -5.82
C SER A 56 -17.34 8.50 -6.27
N GLN A 57 -17.74 8.29 -7.51
CA GLN A 57 -18.92 8.89 -8.13
C GLN A 57 -19.76 7.79 -8.80
N ALA A 58 -21.04 7.74 -8.49
CA ALA A 58 -21.97 6.82 -9.14
C ALA A 58 -22.07 7.09 -10.63
N MET A 59 -21.97 6.04 -11.43
CA MET A 59 -22.18 6.07 -12.89
C MET A 59 -23.51 5.46 -13.27
N ASP A 60 -23.80 4.32 -12.69
CA ASP A 60 -25.03 3.56 -12.84
C ASP A 60 -25.33 2.78 -11.55
N GLU A 61 -26.42 2.01 -11.48
CA GLU A 61 -26.91 1.36 -10.26
C GLU A 61 -25.89 0.45 -9.55
N LYS A 62 -24.85 -0.02 -10.20
CA LYS A 62 -23.87 -0.97 -9.63
C LYS A 62 -22.43 -0.55 -9.80
N THR A 63 -22.19 0.54 -10.52
CA THR A 63 -20.84 0.95 -10.88
C THR A 63 -20.53 2.35 -10.40
N PHE A 64 -19.41 2.48 -9.72
CA PHE A 64 -18.84 3.78 -9.32
C PHE A 64 -17.52 4.00 -10.04
N ARG A 65 -17.31 5.20 -10.53
CA ARG A 65 -16.02 5.67 -10.99
C ARG A 65 -15.23 6.17 -9.79
N THR A 66 -13.98 5.76 -9.68
CA THR A 66 -13.13 6.07 -8.53
C THR A 66 -11.87 6.81 -8.95
N PHE A 67 -11.47 7.78 -8.12
CA PHE A 67 -10.19 8.45 -8.17
C PHE A 67 -9.52 8.25 -6.82
N GLY A 68 -8.32 7.70 -6.82
CA GLY A 68 -7.55 7.40 -5.60
C GLY A 68 -6.21 8.12 -5.58
N MET A 69 -5.75 8.45 -4.38
CA MET A 69 -4.38 8.84 -4.10
C MET A 69 -3.88 8.07 -2.90
N GLU A 70 -2.72 7.44 -3.03
CA GLU A 70 -2.08 6.70 -1.94
C GLU A 70 -0.67 7.23 -1.71
N LEU A 71 -0.29 7.41 -0.45
CA LEU A 71 1.09 7.68 -0.03
C LEU A 71 1.57 6.51 0.81
N ILE A 72 2.50 5.73 0.27
CA ILE A 72 2.93 4.46 0.85
C ILE A 72 4.44 4.44 1.04
N ASN A 73 4.89 3.97 2.20
CA ASN A 73 6.30 3.66 2.44
C ASN A 73 6.59 2.22 2.02
N VAL A 74 7.40 2.06 0.99
CA VAL A 74 7.81 0.75 0.46
C VAL A 74 9.17 0.36 1.03
N LYS A 75 9.25 -0.85 1.62
CA LYS A 75 10.46 -1.41 2.21
C LYS A 75 10.97 -2.59 1.40
N HIS A 76 12.26 -2.81 1.48
CA HIS A 76 12.86 -4.02 0.94
C HIS A 76 12.59 -5.22 1.88
N PRO A 77 12.28 -6.43 1.36
CA PRO A 77 12.04 -7.61 2.21
C PRO A 77 13.20 -7.97 3.15
N LYS A 78 14.43 -7.62 2.78
CA LYS A 78 15.65 -7.85 3.58
C LYS A 78 15.99 -6.67 4.52
N GLU A 79 15.06 -5.76 4.79
CA GLU A 79 15.25 -4.70 5.79
C GLU A 79 15.09 -5.26 7.20
N TYR A 80 16.22 -5.46 7.89
CA TYR A 80 16.22 -5.80 9.31
C TYR A 80 16.60 -4.58 10.15
N ARG A 81 15.85 -4.36 11.22
CA ARG A 81 16.14 -3.32 12.20
C ARG A 81 17.10 -3.87 13.26
N TYR A 82 18.18 -3.16 13.46
CA TYR A 82 19.18 -3.45 14.50
C TYR A 82 19.15 -2.33 15.55
N ILE A 83 19.70 -2.62 16.73
CA ILE A 83 19.90 -1.65 17.81
C ILE A 83 21.40 -1.41 17.91
N SER A 84 21.81 -0.13 17.91
CA SER A 84 23.20 0.27 18.09
C SER A 84 23.65 0.04 19.52
N GLN A 85 24.94 0.15 19.78
CA GLN A 85 25.52 0.06 21.13
C GLN A 85 24.93 1.10 22.12
N TYR A 86 24.34 2.18 21.60
CA TYR A 86 23.70 3.25 22.37
C TYR A 86 22.18 3.14 22.44
N GLY A 87 21.63 1.97 22.09
CA GLY A 87 20.18 1.71 22.16
C GLY A 87 19.34 2.31 21.02
N ASN A 88 19.95 2.97 20.02
CA ASN A 88 19.21 3.60 18.92
C ASN A 88 18.95 2.60 17.77
N PRO A 89 17.73 2.55 17.22
CA PRO A 89 17.43 1.68 16.09
C PRO A 89 18.02 2.21 14.78
N PHE A 90 18.47 1.30 13.93
CA PHE A 90 18.88 1.59 12.54
C PHE A 90 18.63 0.37 11.65
N VAL A 91 18.65 0.59 10.31
CA VAL A 91 18.58 -0.48 9.32
C VAL A 91 19.95 -0.61 8.65
N TRP A 92 20.58 -1.78 8.83
CA TRP A 92 21.90 -2.06 8.25
C TRP A 92 21.84 -2.11 6.73
N ALA A 93 22.85 -1.59 6.09
CA ALA A 93 23.05 -1.59 4.63
C ALA A 93 21.97 -0.87 3.81
N LYS A 94 21.04 -0.17 4.44
CA LYS A 94 20.02 0.62 3.73
C LYS A 94 20.65 1.89 3.18
N LYS A 95 20.49 2.12 1.86
CA LYS A 95 20.97 3.32 1.18
C LYS A 95 19.88 4.36 0.98
N ASN A 96 18.66 3.92 0.65
CA ASN A 96 17.55 4.82 0.35
C ASN A 96 16.23 4.34 0.99
N TYR A 97 15.34 5.30 1.23
CA TYR A 97 13.90 5.07 1.41
C TYR A 97 13.20 5.09 0.05
N LEU A 98 12.10 4.39 -0.06
CA LEU A 98 11.16 4.52 -1.17
C LEU A 98 9.78 4.91 -0.62
N TYR A 99 9.31 6.09 -0.99
CA TYR A 99 7.93 6.51 -0.77
C TYR A 99 7.22 6.53 -2.12
N ALA A 100 6.13 5.80 -2.26
CA ALA A 100 5.33 5.75 -3.48
C ALA A 100 4.12 6.67 -3.33
N VAL A 101 3.99 7.65 -4.20
CA VAL A 101 2.79 8.46 -4.39
C VAL A 101 2.07 7.91 -5.61
N ARG A 102 0.94 7.26 -5.38
CA ARG A 102 0.14 6.60 -6.42
C ARG A 102 -1.09 7.42 -6.70
N PHE A 103 -1.34 7.70 -7.96
CA PHE A 103 -2.60 8.22 -8.44
C PHE A 103 -3.32 7.09 -9.17
N GLN A 104 -4.60 6.94 -8.92
CA GLN A 104 -5.37 5.79 -9.38
C GLN A 104 -6.69 6.25 -9.96
N TYR A 105 -7.03 5.71 -11.11
CA TYR A 105 -8.33 5.79 -11.72
C TYR A 105 -8.89 4.38 -11.87
N GLY A 106 -10.15 4.18 -11.49
CA GLY A 106 -10.73 2.85 -11.49
C GLY A 106 -12.24 2.83 -11.41
N LYS A 107 -12.75 1.65 -11.10
CA LYS A 107 -14.18 1.41 -10.89
C LYS A 107 -14.41 0.49 -9.71
N ASP A 108 -15.46 0.76 -8.96
CA ASP A 108 -16.01 -0.13 -7.95
C ASP A 108 -17.32 -0.70 -8.47
N TYR A 109 -17.47 -2.01 -8.37
CA TYR A 109 -18.68 -2.74 -8.74
C TYR A 109 -19.36 -3.23 -7.47
N LEU A 110 -20.60 -2.83 -7.28
CA LEU A 110 -21.46 -3.31 -6.20
C LEU A 110 -21.83 -4.77 -6.47
N MET A 111 -21.28 -5.69 -5.67
CA MET A 111 -21.60 -7.11 -5.76
C MET A 111 -22.80 -7.46 -4.88
N PHE A 112 -22.75 -7.01 -3.63
CA PHE A 112 -23.80 -7.26 -2.64
C PHE A 112 -24.13 -5.96 -1.91
N ARG A 113 -25.40 -5.57 -1.96
CA ARG A 113 -25.90 -4.40 -1.23
C ARG A 113 -26.26 -4.81 0.20
N LYS A 114 -25.96 -3.97 1.17
CA LYS A 114 -26.42 -4.21 2.54
C LYS A 114 -27.93 -3.99 2.66
N ALA A 115 -28.58 -4.77 3.51
CA ALA A 115 -29.97 -4.55 3.86
C ALA A 115 -30.14 -3.23 4.63
N PRO A 116 -31.33 -2.58 4.58
CA PRO A 116 -31.55 -1.25 5.19
C PRO A 116 -31.28 -1.18 6.69
N GLN A 117 -31.42 -2.27 7.42
CA GLN A 117 -31.32 -2.33 8.88
C GLN A 117 -29.99 -2.90 9.38
N GLN A 118 -29.41 -3.88 8.68
CA GLN A 118 -28.12 -4.50 9.03
C GLN A 118 -27.53 -5.17 7.79
N GLY A 119 -26.22 -5.26 7.75
CA GLY A 119 -25.53 -6.01 6.71
C GLY A 119 -24.17 -5.42 6.34
N VAL A 120 -23.51 -6.15 5.46
CA VAL A 120 -22.23 -5.78 4.87
C VAL A 120 -22.46 -5.55 3.38
N GLN A 121 -22.05 -4.39 2.88
CA GLN A 121 -21.98 -4.16 1.45
C GLN A 121 -20.61 -4.65 0.94
N ILE A 122 -20.62 -5.35 -0.18
CA ILE A 122 -19.40 -5.88 -0.79
C ILE A 122 -19.27 -5.29 -2.19
N ASN A 123 -18.13 -4.64 -2.42
CA ASN A 123 -17.79 -4.09 -3.72
C ASN A 123 -16.49 -4.73 -4.22
N ALA A 124 -16.44 -5.14 -5.49
CA ALA A 124 -15.20 -5.46 -6.17
C ALA A 124 -14.65 -4.19 -6.81
N SER A 125 -13.36 -3.93 -6.64
CA SER A 125 -12.71 -2.74 -7.18
C SER A 125 -11.47 -3.10 -7.99
N TRP A 126 -11.23 -2.31 -9.04
CA TRP A 126 -9.96 -2.28 -9.75
C TRP A 126 -9.58 -0.84 -10.04
N ALA A 127 -8.30 -0.55 -10.01
CA ALA A 127 -7.79 0.77 -10.33
C ALA A 127 -6.37 0.66 -10.88
N ALA A 128 -6.00 1.60 -11.74
CA ALA A 128 -4.66 1.73 -12.28
C ALA A 128 -4.30 3.19 -12.48
N GLY A 129 -3.01 3.49 -12.57
CA GLY A 129 -2.55 4.83 -12.86
C GLY A 129 -1.06 5.05 -12.64
N PRO A 130 -0.59 6.30 -12.73
CA PRO A 130 0.81 6.63 -12.53
C PRO A 130 1.22 6.52 -11.06
N THR A 131 2.49 6.18 -10.86
CA THR A 131 3.18 6.21 -9.58
C THR A 131 4.41 7.09 -9.67
N PHE A 132 4.67 7.85 -8.62
CA PHE A 132 5.91 8.60 -8.43
C PHE A 132 6.63 8.06 -7.22
N GLY A 133 7.71 7.31 -7.45
CA GLY A 133 8.60 6.84 -6.40
C GLY A 133 9.54 7.94 -5.97
N ILE A 134 9.45 8.36 -4.72
CA ILE A 134 10.37 9.32 -4.10
C ILE A 134 11.47 8.50 -3.44
N VAL A 135 12.63 8.44 -4.07
CA VAL A 135 13.81 7.73 -3.58
C VAL A 135 14.65 8.71 -2.76
N ALA A 136 14.48 8.66 -1.45
CA ALA A 136 15.14 9.56 -0.51
C ALA A 136 16.37 8.89 0.14
N PRO A 137 17.51 9.56 0.27
CA PRO A 137 18.71 8.99 0.89
C PRO A 137 18.44 8.64 2.36
N TYR A 138 18.97 7.49 2.80
CA TYR A 138 18.92 7.05 4.18
C TYR A 138 20.17 7.52 4.90
N TYR A 139 20.01 8.39 5.89
CA TYR A 139 21.09 8.94 6.71
C TYR A 139 21.30 8.13 7.98
N VAL A 140 22.57 7.94 8.31
CA VAL A 140 23.01 7.29 9.55
C VAL A 140 23.91 8.26 10.34
N LYS A 141 23.86 8.14 11.66
CA LYS A 141 24.84 8.75 12.56
C LYS A 141 26.00 7.79 12.68
N TYR A 142 27.19 8.20 12.27
CA TYR A 142 28.40 7.40 12.26
C TYR A 142 29.47 7.99 13.15
N ALA A 143 30.07 7.17 14.03
CA ALA A 143 31.14 7.60 14.94
C ALA A 143 32.40 7.88 14.12
N THR A 144 32.97 9.09 14.30
CA THR A 144 34.24 9.51 13.67
C THR A 144 35.37 9.66 14.70
N GLY A 145 35.05 9.54 15.97
CA GLY A 145 35.99 9.58 17.07
C GLY A 145 35.30 9.24 18.40
N PRO A 146 36.02 9.27 19.54
CA PRO A 146 35.51 8.83 20.83
C PRO A 146 34.23 9.55 21.31
N SER A 147 34.05 10.81 20.90
CA SER A 147 32.90 11.64 21.28
C SER A 147 32.32 12.45 20.09
N THR A 148 32.75 12.13 18.87
CA THR A 148 32.34 12.84 17.66
C THR A 148 31.61 11.91 16.70
N PHE A 149 30.61 12.43 16.02
CA PHE A 149 29.89 11.70 14.99
C PHE A 149 29.55 12.62 13.81
N THR A 150 29.42 12.03 12.64
CA THR A 150 28.86 12.66 11.43
C THR A 150 27.51 12.07 11.10
N VAL A 151 26.70 12.84 10.37
CA VAL A 151 25.43 12.36 9.83
C VAL A 151 25.53 12.37 8.32
N GLU A 152 25.65 11.20 7.74
CA GLU A 152 25.85 11.04 6.30
C GLU A 152 25.04 9.88 5.73
N GLN A 153 24.86 9.88 4.41
CA GLN A 153 24.17 8.77 3.74
C GLN A 153 24.99 7.49 3.90
N PHE A 154 24.31 6.36 4.17
CA PHE A 154 24.99 5.07 4.28
C PHE A 154 25.77 4.70 3.02
N ASP A 155 27.05 4.39 3.22
CA ASP A 155 27.98 3.90 2.20
C ASP A 155 28.63 2.61 2.69
N PRO A 156 28.42 1.46 2.00
CA PRO A 156 28.97 0.18 2.41
C PRO A 156 30.51 0.13 2.39
N ALA A 157 31.17 1.00 1.61
CA ALA A 157 32.61 1.06 1.54
C ALA A 157 33.25 1.78 2.74
N ARG A 158 32.50 2.66 3.43
CA ARG A 158 33.00 3.53 4.49
C ARG A 158 32.48 3.17 5.87
N HIS A 159 31.25 2.65 5.96
CA HIS A 159 30.57 2.42 7.22
C HIS A 159 30.69 0.97 7.70
N SER A 160 31.27 0.78 8.87
CA SER A 160 31.23 -0.51 9.59
C SER A 160 29.98 -0.59 10.47
N PHE A 161 29.51 -1.81 10.73
CA PHE A 161 28.33 -2.05 11.56
C PHE A 161 28.45 -1.44 12.97
N GLY A 162 29.61 -1.64 13.62
CA GLY A 162 29.85 -1.15 14.99
C GLY A 162 29.98 0.36 15.12
N GLY A 163 30.28 1.06 14.00
CA GLY A 163 30.41 2.52 13.98
C GLY A 163 29.08 3.25 13.84
N ILE A 164 27.97 2.56 13.55
CA ILE A 164 26.66 3.20 13.43
C ILE A 164 26.03 3.41 14.80
N LEU A 165 25.77 4.66 15.13
CA LEU A 165 25.17 5.10 16.39
C LEU A 165 23.64 5.15 16.33
N GLY A 166 23.04 5.14 15.13
CA GLY A 166 21.59 5.19 14.91
C GLY A 166 21.22 5.81 13.55
N THR A 167 19.93 6.05 13.35
CA THR A 167 19.43 6.74 12.14
C THR A 167 19.65 8.25 12.24
N GLY A 168 19.70 8.93 11.08
CA GLY A 168 19.57 10.38 10.98
C GLY A 168 18.18 10.88 11.43
N ARG A 169 17.91 12.17 11.22
CA ARG A 169 16.60 12.77 11.53
C ARG A 169 15.53 12.28 10.57
N LEU A 170 14.28 12.22 11.04
CA LEU A 170 13.13 11.92 10.19
C LEU A 170 13.06 12.94 9.04
N PHE A 171 12.80 12.45 7.82
CA PHE A 171 12.76 13.26 6.59
C PHE A 171 14.07 13.96 6.21
N GLN A 172 15.17 13.65 6.87
CA GLN A 172 16.49 14.15 6.46
C GLN A 172 16.80 13.63 5.05
N GLY A 173 17.26 14.55 4.18
CA GLY A 173 17.60 14.22 2.79
C GLY A 173 16.40 14.24 1.81
N LEU A 174 15.18 14.58 2.22
CA LEU A 174 14.06 14.70 1.28
C LEU A 174 14.34 15.70 0.14
N GLY A 175 15.04 16.79 0.40
CA GLY A 175 15.46 17.75 -0.65
C GLY A 175 16.47 17.18 -1.66
N GLN A 176 17.08 16.02 -1.36
CA GLN A 176 18.03 15.33 -2.25
C GLN A 176 17.38 14.08 -2.90
N SER A 177 16.08 13.92 -2.73
CA SER A 177 15.34 12.79 -3.28
C SER A 177 15.32 12.80 -4.79
N LYS A 178 15.33 11.62 -5.38
CA LYS A 178 15.13 11.42 -6.81
C LYS A 178 13.72 10.92 -7.07
N ILE A 179 13.02 11.53 -8.02
CA ILE A 179 11.71 11.07 -8.44
C ILE A 179 11.89 10.01 -9.50
N GLN A 180 11.26 8.86 -9.29
CA GLN A 180 11.26 7.73 -10.20
C GLN A 180 9.82 7.47 -10.67
N PRO A 181 9.49 7.75 -11.95
CA PRO A 181 8.14 7.49 -12.45
C PRO A 181 7.90 5.99 -12.64
N GLY A 182 6.63 5.61 -12.54
CA GLY A 182 6.18 4.23 -12.69
C GLY A 182 4.67 4.18 -12.94
N LEU A 183 4.15 2.96 -12.97
CA LEU A 183 2.73 2.66 -13.10
C LEU A 183 2.32 1.70 -12.00
N ASN A 184 1.07 1.78 -11.58
CA ASN A 184 0.49 0.83 -10.63
C ASN A 184 -0.86 0.32 -11.14
N ALA A 185 -1.21 -0.89 -10.69
CA ALA A 185 -2.52 -1.47 -10.86
C ALA A 185 -2.90 -2.24 -9.61
N LYS A 186 -4.15 -2.14 -9.18
CA LYS A 186 -4.69 -2.86 -8.04
C LYS A 186 -6.03 -3.50 -8.33
N ALA A 187 -6.30 -4.62 -7.64
CA ALA A 187 -7.60 -5.26 -7.57
C ALA A 187 -7.92 -5.59 -6.11
N ALA A 188 -9.14 -5.33 -5.68
CA ALA A 188 -9.54 -5.47 -4.28
C ALA A 188 -11.01 -5.80 -4.10
N ILE A 189 -11.34 -6.24 -2.89
CA ILE A 189 -12.70 -6.38 -2.40
C ILE A 189 -12.84 -5.45 -1.19
N ASN A 190 -13.88 -4.62 -1.23
CA ASN A 190 -14.24 -3.71 -0.15
C ASN A 190 -15.40 -4.29 0.64
N PHE A 191 -15.28 -4.26 1.94
CA PHE A 191 -16.32 -4.64 2.90
C PHE A 191 -16.72 -3.41 3.70
N GLU A 192 -17.94 -2.98 3.49
CA GLU A 192 -18.49 -1.81 4.15
C GLU A 192 -19.48 -2.20 5.22
N PHE A 193 -19.30 -1.64 6.41
CA PHE A 193 -20.14 -1.83 7.57
C PHE A 193 -20.89 -0.55 7.91
N GLY A 194 -21.91 -0.68 8.77
CA GLY A 194 -22.63 0.44 9.36
C GLY A 194 -24.02 0.64 8.77
N THR A 195 -24.87 1.21 9.61
CA THR A 195 -26.28 1.50 9.33
C THR A 195 -26.53 2.93 8.90
N PHE A 196 -25.53 3.81 9.08
CA PHE A 196 -25.69 5.23 8.76
C PHE A 196 -25.60 5.47 7.25
N LYS A 197 -26.57 6.19 6.71
CA LYS A 197 -26.62 6.52 5.28
C LYS A 197 -25.54 7.53 4.86
N SER A 198 -25.11 8.40 5.78
CA SER A 198 -24.17 9.49 5.52
C SER A 198 -22.70 9.13 5.70
N ASN A 199 -22.39 8.10 6.50
CA ASN A 199 -21.02 7.72 6.83
C ASN A 199 -20.70 6.32 6.33
N VAL A 200 -19.46 6.15 5.92
CA VAL A 200 -18.92 4.88 5.42
C VAL A 200 -17.78 4.45 6.31
N THR A 201 -17.84 3.23 6.80
CA THR A 201 -16.74 2.60 7.54
C THR A 201 -16.55 1.19 7.01
N GLY A 202 -15.32 0.79 6.78
CA GLY A 202 -15.06 -0.54 6.25
C GLY A 202 -13.59 -0.86 6.12
N PHE A 203 -13.33 -1.95 5.43
CA PHE A 203 -11.99 -2.32 5.04
C PHE A 203 -11.93 -2.81 3.59
N GLU A 204 -10.77 -2.64 2.99
CA GLU A 204 -10.43 -3.10 1.65
C GLU A 204 -9.30 -4.12 1.76
N ILE A 205 -9.44 -5.26 1.08
CA ILE A 205 -8.39 -6.27 0.96
C ILE A 205 -8.10 -6.47 -0.53
N GLY A 206 -6.83 -6.49 -0.90
CA GLY A 206 -6.50 -6.64 -2.30
C GLY A 206 -5.03 -6.93 -2.57
N VAL A 207 -4.73 -6.93 -3.86
CA VAL A 207 -3.38 -7.07 -4.39
C VAL A 207 -3.06 -5.86 -5.26
N LEU A 208 -1.80 -5.49 -5.26
CA LEU A 208 -1.28 -4.37 -6.04
C LEU A 208 0.02 -4.79 -6.72
N ALA A 209 0.16 -4.42 -7.97
CA ALA A 209 1.41 -4.48 -8.73
C ALA A 209 1.85 -3.07 -9.10
N GLU A 210 3.14 -2.80 -9.01
CA GLU A 210 3.75 -1.50 -9.28
C GLU A 210 5.07 -1.69 -10.01
N ALA A 211 5.26 -0.96 -11.10
CA ALA A 211 6.46 -1.03 -11.92
C ALA A 211 7.05 0.37 -12.14
N PHE A 212 8.33 0.53 -11.84
CA PHE A 212 9.09 1.75 -12.07
C PHE A 212 9.91 1.66 -13.36
N THR A 213 10.26 2.79 -13.94
CA THR A 213 11.06 2.85 -15.18
C THR A 213 12.50 2.40 -14.97
N LYS A 214 13.00 2.39 -13.72
CA LYS A 214 14.33 1.92 -13.34
C LYS A 214 14.27 1.13 -12.06
N GLU A 215 15.26 0.28 -11.85
CA GLU A 215 15.46 -0.43 -10.60
C GLU A 215 15.62 0.54 -9.42
N ILE A 216 14.96 0.25 -8.32
CA ILE A 216 14.99 1.06 -7.09
C ILE A 216 15.98 0.43 -6.11
N ILE A 217 17.12 1.09 -5.93
CA ILE A 217 18.18 0.62 -5.02
C ILE A 217 17.83 1.04 -3.59
N ILE A 218 17.27 0.12 -2.81
CA ILE A 218 17.00 0.33 -1.37
C ILE A 218 18.18 -0.18 -0.54
N ILE A 219 18.64 -1.41 -0.81
CA ILE A 219 19.79 -2.06 -0.16
C ILE A 219 20.77 -2.46 -1.24
N PRO A 220 21.92 -1.79 -1.42
CA PRO A 220 22.88 -2.09 -2.51
C PRO A 220 23.38 -3.53 -2.55
N ALA A 221 23.55 -4.15 -1.39
CA ALA A 221 24.04 -5.53 -1.26
C ALA A 221 22.95 -6.60 -1.50
N ALA A 222 21.70 -6.20 -1.75
CA ALA A 222 20.58 -7.10 -2.02
C ALA A 222 20.15 -7.04 -3.49
N THR A 223 19.37 -8.02 -3.94
CA THR A 223 18.71 -7.97 -5.24
C THR A 223 17.61 -6.92 -5.20
N ASN A 224 17.82 -5.81 -5.88
CA ASN A 224 16.83 -4.76 -6.02
C ASN A 224 15.94 -5.05 -7.24
N THR A 225 14.85 -4.33 -7.39
CA THR A 225 13.89 -4.55 -8.48
C THR A 225 13.23 -3.23 -8.89
N ALA A 226 12.74 -3.20 -10.13
CA ALA A 226 11.83 -2.15 -10.61
C ALA A 226 10.36 -2.56 -10.45
N PHE A 227 10.07 -3.83 -10.13
CA PHE A 227 8.72 -4.35 -10.05
C PHE A 227 8.40 -4.82 -8.63
N PHE A 228 7.33 -4.31 -8.05
CA PHE A 228 6.87 -4.61 -6.70
C PHE A 228 5.45 -5.15 -6.75
N THR A 229 5.22 -6.25 -6.05
CA THR A 229 3.87 -6.79 -5.80
C THR A 229 3.60 -6.77 -4.31
N SER A 230 2.38 -6.49 -3.92
CA SER A 230 1.97 -6.52 -2.52
C SER A 230 0.53 -6.95 -2.36
N ALA A 231 0.26 -7.70 -1.31
CA ALA A 231 -1.07 -7.82 -0.73
C ALA A 231 -1.27 -6.68 0.27
N PHE A 232 -2.46 -6.13 0.34
CA PHE A 232 -2.75 -5.02 1.23
C PHE A 232 -4.10 -5.16 1.94
N PHE A 233 -4.18 -4.47 3.07
CA PHE A 233 -5.36 -4.30 3.87
C PHE A 233 -5.48 -2.82 4.23
N THR A 234 -6.63 -2.20 3.96
CA THR A 234 -6.89 -0.79 4.26
C THR A 234 -8.11 -0.68 5.15
N LEU A 235 -7.94 -0.08 6.32
CA LEU A 235 -9.06 0.40 7.12
C LEU A 235 -9.43 1.80 6.66
N TYR A 236 -10.72 2.02 6.42
CA TYR A 236 -11.18 3.30 5.91
C TYR A 236 -12.44 3.83 6.61
N TYR A 237 -12.54 5.15 6.58
CA TYR A 237 -13.70 5.91 6.99
C TYR A 237 -14.03 6.94 5.90
N GLY A 238 -15.30 7.30 5.76
CA GLY A 238 -15.71 8.27 4.76
C GLY A 238 -17.08 8.84 4.97
N ALA A 239 -17.46 9.74 4.05
CA ALA A 239 -18.76 10.37 4.01
C ALA A 239 -19.39 10.27 2.61
N ARG A 240 -20.70 10.19 2.58
CA ARG A 240 -21.54 10.11 1.38
C ARG A 240 -22.44 11.31 1.22
N ARG A 241 -22.68 11.69 -0.03
CA ARG A 241 -23.63 12.73 -0.43
C ARG A 241 -24.38 12.36 -1.70
#